data_5c6fd8a4d70596fb89c65092671310c8
#
_entry.id   5c6fd8a4d70596fb89c65092671310c8
#
_cell.length_a   1.000
_cell.length_b   1.000
_cell.length_c   1.000
_cell.angle_alpha   90.00
_cell.angle_beta   90.00
_cell.angle_gamma   90.00
#
_symmetry.space_group_name_H-M   'P 1'
#
loop_
_entity.id
_entity.type
_entity.pdbx_description
1 polymer ?
#
loop_
_entity_poly.entity_id
_entity_poly.type
_entity_poly.pdbx_seq_one_letter_code
_entity_poly.pdbx_strand_id
1 'polypeptide(L)'
;MSGLRLDTAARSVADLDDLFEVADDAVLVHEASIVVGMRMLLERAGLVVEPSGALGIAAVLEDPDRFAGRHVVTIICGSNVDLDAYRRWVRT
;
A
#
# COMPACT_ATOMS: atom_id res chain seq x y z
N MET A 1 -7.52 -5.64 7.08
CA MET A 1 -7.28 -6.14 5.72
C MET A 1 -5.89 -5.71 5.30
N SER A 2 -5.11 -6.64 4.96
CA SER A 2 -3.73 -6.39 4.54
C SER A 2 -3.57 -6.71 3.06
N GLY A 3 -2.74 -5.95 2.39
CA GLY A 3 -2.38 -6.22 1.01
C GLY A 3 -3.44 -5.85 -0.01
N LEU A 4 -3.31 -6.43 -1.17
CA LEU A 4 -4.16 -6.15 -2.32
C LEU A 4 -5.53 -6.81 -2.18
N ARG A 5 -6.56 -6.05 -2.52
CA ARG A 5 -7.95 -6.53 -2.49
C ARG A 5 -8.27 -7.30 -3.77
N LEU A 6 -7.72 -8.50 -3.91
CA LEU A 6 -7.97 -9.32 -5.08
C LEU A 6 -9.45 -9.74 -5.18
N ASP A 7 -10.12 -9.89 -4.05
CA ASP A 7 -11.55 -10.17 -4.03
C ASP A 7 -12.36 -9.09 -4.74
N THR A 8 -11.95 -7.84 -4.61
CA THR A 8 -12.60 -6.72 -5.30
C THR A 8 -12.29 -6.74 -6.79
N ALA A 9 -11.03 -6.97 -7.16
CA ALA A 9 -10.62 -7.06 -8.55
C ALA A 9 -11.29 -8.24 -9.25
N ALA A 10 -11.50 -9.35 -8.56
CA ALA A 10 -12.09 -10.56 -9.12
C ALA A 10 -13.58 -10.43 -9.44
N ARG A 11 -14.24 -9.35 -9.03
CA ARG A 11 -15.64 -9.12 -9.40
C ARG A 11 -15.82 -8.95 -10.90
N SER A 12 -14.76 -8.54 -11.58
CA SER A 12 -14.76 -8.43 -13.04
C SER A 12 -13.66 -9.32 -13.59
N VAL A 13 -14.05 -10.33 -14.34
CA VAL A 13 -13.10 -11.22 -15.00
C VAL A 13 -12.18 -10.44 -15.94
N ALA A 14 -12.73 -9.44 -16.64
CA ALA A 14 -11.95 -8.62 -17.56
C ALA A 14 -10.87 -7.82 -16.82
N ASP A 15 -11.21 -7.23 -15.65
CA ASP A 15 -10.24 -6.48 -14.86
C ASP A 15 -9.13 -7.39 -14.33
N LEU A 16 -9.47 -8.60 -13.92
CA LEU A 16 -8.49 -9.57 -13.45
C LEU A 16 -7.57 -10.04 -14.58
N ASP A 17 -8.13 -10.30 -15.75
CA ASP A 17 -7.35 -10.67 -16.93
C ASP A 17 -6.38 -9.56 -17.32
N ASP A 18 -6.84 -8.30 -17.32
CA ASP A 18 -5.99 -7.15 -17.62
C ASP A 18 -4.87 -7.03 -16.59
N LEU A 19 -5.15 -7.28 -15.32
CA LEU A 19 -4.14 -7.26 -14.28
C LEU A 19 -3.05 -8.30 -14.55
N PHE A 20 -3.44 -9.51 -14.91
CA PHE A 20 -2.48 -10.57 -15.19
C PHE A 20 -1.66 -10.32 -16.45
N GLU A 21 -2.21 -9.58 -17.41
CA GLU A 21 -1.46 -9.20 -18.63
C GLU A 21 -0.33 -8.22 -18.32
N VAL A 22 -0.57 -7.24 -17.44
CA VAL A 22 0.36 -6.13 -17.22
C VAL A 22 1.19 -6.28 -15.95
N ALA A 23 0.73 -7.04 -14.97
CA ALA A 23 1.44 -7.21 -13.71
C ALA A 23 2.42 -8.38 -13.81
N ASP A 24 3.65 -8.14 -13.38
CA ASP A 24 4.68 -9.18 -13.35
C ASP A 24 4.59 -10.03 -12.09
N ASP A 25 4.12 -9.45 -10.98
CA ASP A 25 4.07 -10.14 -9.69
C ASP A 25 3.08 -9.44 -8.76
N ALA A 26 2.75 -10.12 -7.67
CA ALA A 26 1.90 -9.57 -6.61
C ALA A 26 2.43 -10.04 -5.26
N VAL A 27 2.37 -9.15 -4.28
CA VAL A 27 2.81 -9.47 -2.92
C VAL A 27 1.73 -9.06 -1.93
N LEU A 28 1.69 -9.75 -0.79
CA LEU A 28 0.84 -9.40 0.33
C LEU A 28 1.71 -8.72 1.39
N VAL A 29 1.13 -7.73 2.05
CA VAL A 29 1.83 -7.01 3.11
C VAL A 29 1.03 -7.09 4.41
N HIS A 30 1.72 -7.01 5.53
CA HIS A 30 1.10 -7.01 6.85
C HIS A 30 0.54 -5.64 7.20
N GLU A 31 -0.56 -5.61 7.93
CA GLU A 31 -1.17 -4.36 8.38
C GLU A 31 -0.22 -3.50 9.20
N ALA A 32 0.61 -4.13 10.03
CA ALA A 32 1.60 -3.40 10.81
C ALA A 32 2.57 -2.61 9.92
N SER A 33 2.97 -3.18 8.79
CA SER A 33 3.86 -2.50 7.84
C SER A 33 3.14 -1.34 7.14
N ILE A 34 1.84 -1.50 6.87
CA ILE A 34 1.03 -0.43 6.29
C ILE A 34 0.97 0.76 7.26
N VAL A 35 0.76 0.51 8.54
CA VAL A 35 0.72 1.58 9.55
C VAL A 35 2.07 2.29 9.65
N VAL A 36 3.16 1.56 9.63
CA VAL A 36 4.50 2.16 9.61
C VAL A 36 4.68 3.03 8.38
N GLY A 37 4.24 2.55 7.21
CA GLY A 37 4.29 3.32 5.97
C GLY A 37 3.48 4.60 6.05
N MET A 38 2.27 4.54 6.61
CA MET A 38 1.43 5.72 6.82
C MET A 38 2.13 6.75 7.70
N ARG A 39 2.76 6.30 8.79
CA ARG A 39 3.49 7.17 9.69
C ARG A 39 4.70 7.80 9.00
N MET A 40 5.43 7.03 8.22
CA MET A 40 6.59 7.55 7.48
C MET A 40 6.17 8.64 6.49
N LEU A 41 5.06 8.44 5.79
CA LEU A 41 4.56 9.45 4.85
C LEU A 41 4.16 10.73 5.59
N LEU A 42 3.54 10.60 6.74
CA LEU A 42 3.19 11.76 7.56
C LEU A 42 4.44 12.49 8.06
N GLU A 43 5.37 11.77 8.67
CA GLU A 43 6.52 12.36 9.34
C GLU A 43 7.56 12.91 8.35
N ARG A 44 7.76 12.23 7.22
CA ARG A 44 8.84 12.57 6.30
C ARG A 44 8.40 13.36 5.09
N ALA A 45 7.16 13.21 4.68
CA ALA A 45 6.64 13.89 3.49
C ALA A 45 5.45 14.81 3.78
N GLY A 46 4.93 14.81 5.00
CA GLY A 46 3.77 15.61 5.36
C GLY A 46 2.48 15.18 4.66
N LEU A 47 2.40 13.90 4.30
CA LEU A 47 1.26 13.36 3.56
C LEU A 47 0.36 12.54 4.47
N VAL A 48 -0.93 12.82 4.40
CA VAL A 48 -1.97 12.06 5.07
C VAL A 48 -2.60 11.14 4.05
N VAL A 49 -2.48 9.84 4.26
CA VAL A 49 -2.99 8.84 3.33
C VAL A 49 -3.82 7.79 4.04
N GLU A 50 -4.76 7.20 3.32
CA GLU A 50 -5.47 6.01 3.81
C GLU A 50 -4.55 4.79 3.72
N PRO A 51 -4.88 3.66 4.39
CA PRO A 51 -4.00 2.49 4.38
C PRO A 51 -3.58 2.03 2.99
N SER A 52 -4.50 2.01 2.02
CA SER A 52 -4.17 1.59 0.66
C SER A 52 -3.13 2.48 -0.01
N GLY A 53 -3.04 3.75 0.38
CA GLY A 53 -2.05 4.68 -0.14
C GLY A 53 -0.62 4.39 0.33
N ALA A 54 -0.47 3.57 1.37
CA ALA A 54 0.84 3.21 1.93
C ALA A 54 1.29 1.79 1.55
N LEU A 55 0.54 1.08 0.72
CA LEU A 55 0.84 -0.31 0.37
C LEU A 55 2.21 -0.47 -0.29
N GLY A 56 2.58 0.42 -1.20
CA GLY A 56 3.87 0.36 -1.86
C GLY A 56 5.03 0.55 -0.89
N ILE A 57 4.91 1.49 0.02
CA ILE A 57 5.91 1.71 1.06
C ILE A 57 6.01 0.47 1.96
N ALA A 58 4.88 -0.09 2.36
CA ALA A 58 4.83 -1.28 3.20
C ALA A 58 5.54 -2.46 2.54
N ALA A 59 5.33 -2.66 1.25
CA ALA A 59 5.99 -3.74 0.51
C ALA A 59 7.52 -3.61 0.56
N VAL A 60 8.05 -2.40 0.37
CA VAL A 60 9.49 -2.16 0.44
C VAL A 60 10.01 -2.38 1.86
N LEU A 61 9.26 -1.95 2.87
CA LEU A 61 9.65 -2.13 4.28
C LEU A 61 9.76 -3.59 4.67
N GLU A 62 8.88 -4.44 4.14
CA GLU A 62 8.87 -5.86 4.50
C GLU A 62 9.97 -6.67 3.83
N ASP A 63 10.38 -6.26 2.63
CA ASP A 63 11.39 -7.00 1.87
C ASP A 63 12.29 -6.03 1.10
N PRO A 64 13.12 -5.27 1.82
CA PRO A 64 13.96 -4.27 1.17
C PRO A 64 14.96 -4.86 0.18
N ASP A 65 15.42 -6.08 0.42
CA ASP A 65 16.40 -6.72 -0.47
C ASP A 65 15.83 -6.97 -1.87
N ARG A 66 14.53 -7.25 -1.95
CA ARG A 66 13.85 -7.45 -3.23
C ARG A 66 13.94 -6.22 -4.13
N PHE A 67 13.99 -5.04 -3.54
CA PHE A 67 13.96 -3.77 -4.24
C PHE A 67 15.33 -3.07 -4.27
N ALA A 68 16.34 -3.64 -3.64
CA ALA A 68 17.66 -3.04 -3.56
C ALA A 68 18.26 -2.84 -4.96
N GLY A 69 18.80 -1.65 -5.20
CA GLY A 69 19.40 -1.31 -6.49
C GLY A 69 18.40 -1.02 -7.60
N ARG A 70 17.11 -1.00 -7.30
CA ARG A 70 16.06 -0.74 -8.30
C ARG A 70 15.45 0.63 -8.10
N HIS A 71 14.98 1.20 -9.19
CA HIS A 71 14.16 2.40 -9.14
C HIS A 71 12.72 1.98 -8.82
N VAL A 72 12.25 2.35 -7.63
CA VAL A 72 10.92 1.98 -7.17
C VAL A 72 9.98 3.17 -7.31
N VAL A 73 8.86 2.95 -7.97
CA VAL A 73 7.79 3.94 -8.09
C VAL A 73 6.57 3.38 -7.40
N THR A 74 5.96 4.17 -6.53
CA THR A 74 4.74 3.80 -5.85
C THR A 74 3.70 4.90 -6.02
N ILE A 75 2.45 4.50 -6.14
CA ILE A 75 1.34 5.44 -6.22
C ILE A 75 0.88 5.74 -4.81
N ILE A 76 0.91 7.00 -4.43
CA ILE A 76 0.40 7.48 -3.15
C ILE A 76 -0.92 8.17 -3.42
N CYS A 77 -1.98 7.58 -2.91
CA CYS A 77 -3.34 8.06 -3.14
C CYS A 77 -4.15 7.96 -1.85
N GLY A 78 -5.37 8.44 -1.91
CA GLY A 78 -6.31 8.22 -0.83
C GLY A 78 -6.11 9.10 0.38
N SER A 79 -6.24 10.41 0.20
CA SER A 79 -6.31 11.33 1.34
C SER A 79 -7.70 11.34 1.98
N ASN A 80 -8.66 10.64 1.40
CA ASN A 80 -10.03 10.54 1.91
C ASN A 80 -10.08 9.51 3.02
N VAL A 81 -9.75 9.93 4.23
CA VAL A 81 -9.60 9.04 5.38
C VAL A 81 -10.40 9.59 6.56
N ASP A 82 -10.96 8.69 7.36
CA ASP A 82 -11.57 9.05 8.63
C ASP A 82 -10.48 9.49 9.60
N LEU A 83 -10.53 10.74 10.06
CA LEU A 83 -9.49 11.32 10.89
C LEU A 83 -9.32 10.59 12.23
N ASP A 84 -10.40 10.12 12.83
CA ASP A 84 -10.30 9.41 14.10
C ASP A 84 -9.57 8.08 13.91
N ALA A 85 -9.91 7.33 12.87
CA ALA A 85 -9.21 6.10 12.54
C ALA A 85 -7.75 6.37 12.20
N TYR A 86 -7.49 7.42 11.42
CA TYR A 86 -6.13 7.79 11.03
C TYR A 86 -5.27 8.09 12.27
N ARG A 87 -5.79 8.86 13.20
CA ARG A 87 -5.07 9.18 14.44
C ARG A 87 -4.72 7.93 15.23
N ARG A 88 -5.63 6.97 15.28
CA ARG A 88 -5.37 5.71 15.97
C ARG A 88 -4.25 4.93 15.30
N TRP A 89 -4.25 4.89 13.97
CA TRP A 89 -3.24 4.13 13.23
C TRP A 89 -1.84 4.73 13.39
N VAL A 90 -1.69 6.03 13.18
CA VAL A 90 -0.37 6.65 13.18
C VAL A 90 0.21 6.84 14.57
N ARG A 91 -0.61 6.72 15.59
CA ARG A 91 -0.18 6.91 16.98
C ARG A 91 0.40 5.65 17.59
N THR A 92 0.14 4.50 17.04
CA THR A 92 0.60 3.21 17.59
C THR A 92 2.10 2.91 17.34
#